data_fa795c77b4e10c228778010efbbf4ce4
#
_entry.id   fa795c77b4e10c228778010efbbf4ce4
#
_cell.length_a   1.000
_cell.length_b   1.000
_cell.length_c   1.000
_cell.angle_alpha   90.00
_cell.angle_beta   90.00
_cell.angle_gamma   90.00
#
_symmetry.space_group_name_H-M   'P 1'
#
loop_
_entity.id
_entity.type
_entity.pdbx_description
1 polymer ?
#
loop_
_entity_poly.entity_id
_entity_poly.type
_entity_poly.pdbx_seq_one_letter_code
_entity_poly.pdbx_strand_id
1 'polypeptide(L)'
;MNNETILNQTAILKTTASVTSEVIDMPVANRLEGIGEYYFSQKLREIDELNRAGKQIINLGIGSPDLPPHPDVIQTLHEEAMKPNQHGYQNYKGSPVLRNAVAVWYKNWYHVTLNAETEILPLIGSKEGIMHICMTYLNPGDLVLIPNPGYPTYK
;
A
#
# COMPACT_ATOMS: atom_id res chain seq x y z
N MET A 1 -26.12 59.97 -29.91
CA MET A 1 -26.33 60.09 -28.46
C MET A 1 -25.67 58.86 -27.84
N ASN A 2 -24.47 59.06 -27.62
CA ASN A 2 -23.53 58.85 -26.52
C ASN A 2 -23.42 57.40 -26.00
N ASN A 3 -22.40 56.78 -26.58
CA ASN A 3 -21.68 55.59 -26.16
C ASN A 3 -20.66 55.89 -25.03
N GLU A 4 -21.05 56.35 -23.87
CA GLU A 4 -20.08 56.71 -22.81
C GLU A 4 -20.52 56.32 -21.39
N THR A 5 -21.14 55.16 -21.20
CA THR A 5 -21.49 54.79 -19.81
C THR A 5 -21.25 53.30 -19.45
N ILE A 6 -20.36 52.62 -20.15
CA ILE A 6 -20.00 51.23 -19.79
C ILE A 6 -18.47 51.02 -19.66
N LEU A 7 -17.76 51.99 -19.16
CA LEU A 7 -16.32 51.80 -18.90
C LEU A 7 -15.93 52.39 -17.55
N ASN A 8 -16.50 51.90 -16.46
CA ASN A 8 -15.92 52.17 -15.13
C ASN A 8 -16.50 51.31 -14.02
N GLN A 9 -16.34 49.98 -14.14
CA GLN A 9 -16.45 49.09 -12.97
C GLN A 9 -15.58 47.83 -13.13
N THR A 10 -14.32 48.04 -13.40
CA THR A 10 -13.32 46.98 -13.18
C THR A 10 -12.27 47.50 -12.21
N ALA A 11 -12.71 47.86 -11.02
CA ALA A 11 -11.83 47.98 -9.90
C ALA A 11 -11.47 46.59 -9.44
N ILE A 12 -10.49 45.97 -10.07
CA ILE A 12 -9.83 44.78 -9.59
C ILE A 12 -9.18 45.10 -8.27
N LEU A 13 -9.79 44.66 -7.20
CA LEU A 13 -9.17 44.58 -5.88
C LEU A 13 -7.91 43.72 -5.99
N LYS A 14 -6.78 44.35 -6.24
CA LYS A 14 -5.47 43.76 -6.00
C LYS A 14 -5.23 43.74 -4.49
N THR A 15 -5.91 42.85 -3.81
CA THR A 15 -5.51 42.43 -2.46
C THR A 15 -4.37 41.45 -2.64
N THR A 16 -3.15 41.91 -2.70
CA THR A 16 -1.96 41.11 -2.47
C THR A 16 -1.92 40.79 -0.98
N ALA A 17 -2.75 39.86 -0.54
CA ALA A 17 -2.50 39.19 0.72
C ALA A 17 -1.22 38.39 0.50
N SER A 18 -0.11 38.82 1.09
CA SER A 18 1.07 37.99 1.26
C SER A 18 0.65 36.82 2.14
N VAL A 19 0.39 35.70 1.54
CA VAL A 19 0.24 34.42 2.27
C VAL A 19 1.64 34.10 2.78
N THR A 20 1.95 34.60 3.98
CA THR A 20 3.07 34.04 4.76
C THR A 20 2.64 32.61 5.05
N SER A 21 3.26 31.64 4.37
CA SER A 21 3.10 30.22 4.71
C SER A 21 3.76 30.03 6.08
N GLU A 22 2.99 30.27 7.14
CA GLU A 22 3.37 29.73 8.44
C GLU A 22 3.41 28.22 8.28
N VAL A 23 4.59 27.66 8.36
CA VAL A 23 4.76 26.20 8.42
C VAL A 23 4.08 25.76 9.70
N ILE A 24 2.92 25.11 9.56
CA ILE A 24 2.22 24.53 10.71
C ILE A 24 3.11 23.39 11.19
N ASP A 25 3.78 23.58 12.31
CA ASP A 25 4.54 22.53 12.98
C ASP A 25 3.52 21.60 13.65
N MET A 26 3.26 20.45 13.00
CA MET A 26 2.42 19.40 13.55
C MET A 26 3.30 18.38 14.26
N PRO A 27 3.23 18.27 15.59
CA PRO A 27 4.01 17.30 16.32
C PRO A 27 3.60 15.87 15.91
N VAL A 28 4.59 15.03 15.66
CA VAL A 28 4.35 13.60 15.42
C VAL A 28 3.92 12.88 16.70
N ALA A 29 3.11 11.83 16.54
CA ALA A 29 2.63 11.07 17.67
C ALA A 29 3.78 10.34 18.39
N ASN A 30 3.73 10.24 19.71
CA ASN A 30 4.76 9.59 20.53
C ASN A 30 5.05 8.14 20.11
N ARG A 31 4.07 7.44 19.52
CA ARG A 31 4.26 6.09 18.96
C ARG A 31 5.32 6.00 17.86
N LEU A 32 5.72 7.12 17.28
CA LEU A 32 6.76 7.20 16.26
C LEU A 32 8.13 7.52 16.85
N GLU A 33 8.21 7.80 18.15
CA GLU A 33 9.49 7.98 18.83
C GLU A 33 10.32 6.70 18.77
N GLY A 34 11.55 6.82 18.31
CA GLY A 34 12.45 5.69 18.13
C GLY A 34 12.25 4.85 16.86
N ILE A 35 11.24 5.17 16.04
CA ILE A 35 11.09 4.55 14.71
C ILE A 35 12.01 5.27 13.74
N GLY A 36 13.14 4.64 13.42
CA GLY A 36 14.05 5.09 12.38
C GLY A 36 13.59 4.69 10.98
N GLU A 37 14.31 5.18 9.98
CA GLU A 37 14.10 4.74 8.61
C GLU A 37 14.37 3.23 8.48
N TYR A 38 13.54 2.57 7.69
CA TYR A 38 13.68 1.14 7.42
C TYR A 38 15.05 0.81 6.81
N TYR A 39 15.78 -0.09 7.45
CA TYR A 39 17.18 -0.43 7.09
C TYR A 39 17.37 -0.73 5.60
N PHE A 40 16.48 -1.53 5.02
CA PHE A 40 16.58 -1.88 3.60
C PHE A 40 16.37 -0.68 2.67
N SER A 41 15.55 0.30 3.03
CA SER A 41 15.38 1.52 2.24
C SER A 41 16.68 2.31 2.16
N GLN A 42 17.40 2.42 3.28
CA GLN A 42 18.72 3.08 3.31
C GLN A 42 19.72 2.32 2.43
N LYS A 43 19.77 0.98 2.57
CA LYS A 43 20.71 0.17 1.80
C LYS A 43 20.42 0.14 0.31
N LEU A 44 19.17 0.16 -0.08
CA LEU A 44 18.81 0.29 -1.50
C LEU A 44 19.28 1.60 -2.09
N ARG A 45 19.08 2.74 -1.40
CA ARG A 45 19.61 4.03 -1.85
C ARG A 45 21.12 4.03 -2.00
N GLU A 46 21.83 3.50 -0.98
CA GLU A 46 23.30 3.37 -1.01
C GLU A 46 23.76 2.55 -2.22
N ILE A 47 23.13 1.41 -2.50
CA ILE A 47 23.44 0.57 -3.66
C ILE A 47 23.17 1.32 -4.96
N ASP A 48 22.04 2.03 -5.06
CA ASP A 48 21.70 2.81 -6.24
C ASP A 48 22.71 3.93 -6.51
N GLU A 49 23.15 4.64 -5.46
CA GLU A 49 24.17 5.69 -5.56
C GLU A 49 25.52 5.10 -6.02
N LEU A 50 25.93 3.98 -5.44
CA LEU A 50 27.15 3.28 -5.83
C LEU A 50 27.10 2.78 -7.27
N ASN A 51 25.96 2.26 -7.71
CA ASN A 51 25.77 1.79 -9.09
C ASN A 51 25.75 2.95 -10.09
N ARG A 52 25.14 4.11 -9.73
CA ARG A 52 25.24 5.33 -10.54
C ARG A 52 26.68 5.83 -10.65
N ALA A 53 27.51 5.58 -9.62
CA ALA A 53 28.94 5.87 -9.63
C ALA A 53 29.78 4.78 -10.34
N GLY A 54 29.15 3.81 -11.00
CA GLY A 54 29.81 2.78 -11.81
C GLY A 54 30.33 1.55 -11.05
N LYS A 55 29.91 1.33 -9.80
CA LYS A 55 30.41 0.20 -8.96
C LYS A 55 29.87 -1.17 -9.36
N GLN A 56 28.75 -1.26 -10.08
CA GLN A 56 28.13 -2.52 -10.52
C GLN A 56 27.85 -3.51 -9.39
N ILE A 57 27.26 -3.02 -8.30
CA ILE A 57 26.94 -3.83 -7.14
C ILE A 57 25.72 -4.71 -7.42
N ILE A 58 25.85 -6.01 -7.20
CA ILE A 58 24.76 -6.98 -7.27
C ILE A 58 24.07 -7.03 -5.91
N ASN A 59 22.77 -6.68 -5.89
CA ASN A 59 21.97 -6.69 -4.68
C ASN A 59 21.41 -8.11 -4.41
N LEU A 60 21.91 -8.77 -3.37
CA LEU A 60 21.39 -10.05 -2.89
C LEU A 60 20.61 -9.91 -1.57
N GLY A 61 20.38 -8.68 -1.11
CA GLY A 61 19.72 -8.41 0.18
C GLY A 61 18.21 -8.47 0.13
N ILE A 62 17.61 -8.31 -1.05
CA ILE A 62 16.16 -8.36 -1.24
C ILE A 62 15.84 -9.32 -2.37
N GLY A 63 15.07 -10.37 -2.04
CA GLY A 63 14.50 -11.26 -3.04
C GLY A 63 13.30 -10.59 -3.72
N SER A 64 13.36 -10.46 -5.04
CA SER A 64 12.24 -10.02 -5.86
C SER A 64 12.07 -10.98 -7.03
N PRO A 65 10.82 -11.34 -7.40
CA PRO A 65 10.59 -12.09 -8.62
C PRO A 65 11.17 -11.32 -9.82
N ASP A 66 11.97 -12.00 -10.63
CA ASP A 66 12.60 -11.45 -11.84
C ASP A 66 11.94 -11.94 -13.12
N LEU A 67 11.06 -12.93 -13.03
CA LEU A 67 10.27 -13.44 -14.13
C LEU A 67 8.84 -12.88 -14.12
N PRO A 68 8.25 -12.63 -15.29
CA PRO A 68 6.85 -12.22 -15.36
C PRO A 68 5.92 -13.36 -14.91
N PRO A 69 4.67 -13.06 -14.51
CA PRO A 69 3.65 -14.08 -14.33
C PRO A 69 3.42 -14.89 -15.62
N HIS A 70 2.81 -16.08 -15.47
CA HIS A 70 2.41 -16.84 -16.63
C HIS A 70 1.55 -16.00 -17.60
N PRO A 71 1.73 -16.12 -18.94
CA PRO A 71 0.98 -15.30 -19.89
C PRO A 71 -0.53 -15.35 -19.72
N ASP A 72 -1.09 -16.51 -19.36
CA ASP A 72 -2.53 -16.67 -19.13
C ASP A 72 -3.04 -15.80 -17.96
N VAL A 73 -2.20 -15.57 -16.94
CA VAL A 73 -2.56 -14.68 -15.80
C VAL A 73 -2.67 -13.24 -16.29
N ILE A 74 -1.71 -12.81 -17.12
CA ILE A 74 -1.70 -11.46 -17.71
C ILE A 74 -2.90 -11.27 -18.62
N GLN A 75 -3.16 -12.27 -19.48
CA GLN A 75 -4.28 -12.25 -20.42
C GLN A 75 -5.62 -12.20 -19.68
N THR A 76 -5.83 -13.06 -18.67
CA THR A 76 -7.04 -13.07 -17.86
C THR A 76 -7.25 -11.74 -17.15
N LEU A 77 -6.20 -11.15 -16.56
CA LEU A 77 -6.29 -9.84 -15.94
C LEU A 77 -6.75 -8.76 -16.94
N HIS A 78 -6.19 -8.77 -18.15
CA HIS A 78 -6.57 -7.83 -19.21
C HIS A 78 -8.05 -8.01 -19.60
N GLU A 79 -8.47 -9.24 -19.87
CA GLU A 79 -9.85 -9.55 -20.26
C GLU A 79 -10.86 -9.17 -19.18
N GLU A 80 -10.58 -9.48 -17.92
CA GLU A 80 -11.46 -9.11 -16.79
C GLU A 80 -11.50 -7.60 -16.58
N ALA A 81 -10.37 -6.90 -16.71
CA ALA A 81 -10.31 -5.45 -16.57
C ALA A 81 -11.07 -4.70 -17.68
N MET A 82 -11.26 -5.29 -18.85
CA MET A 82 -12.05 -4.70 -19.94
C MET A 82 -13.56 -4.84 -19.74
N LYS A 83 -14.02 -5.66 -18.81
CA LYS A 83 -15.44 -5.84 -18.56
C LYS A 83 -16.03 -4.63 -17.81
N PRO A 84 -17.17 -4.06 -18.26
CA PRO A 84 -17.69 -2.80 -17.70
C PRO A 84 -18.13 -2.89 -16.24
N ASN A 85 -18.41 -4.08 -15.73
CA ASN A 85 -18.98 -4.28 -14.41
C ASN A 85 -17.94 -4.71 -13.34
N GLN A 86 -16.63 -4.63 -13.64
CA GLN A 86 -15.56 -5.10 -12.74
C GLN A 86 -14.93 -3.99 -11.90
N HIS A 87 -15.36 -2.73 -12.08
CA HIS A 87 -14.72 -1.55 -11.48
C HIS A 87 -15.49 -0.95 -10.29
N GLY A 88 -16.53 -1.64 -9.84
CA GLY A 88 -17.35 -1.18 -8.73
C GLY A 88 -16.66 -1.28 -7.36
N TYR A 89 -17.22 -0.58 -6.39
CA TYR A 89 -16.80 -0.68 -4.99
C TYR A 89 -16.96 -2.11 -4.48
N GLN A 90 -15.91 -2.66 -3.87
CA GLN A 90 -15.91 -4.04 -3.38
C GLN A 90 -16.40 -4.14 -1.94
N ASN A 91 -16.96 -5.30 -1.60
CA ASN A 91 -17.32 -5.63 -0.23
C ASN A 91 -16.04 -5.73 0.65
N TYR A 92 -16.13 -5.33 1.92
CA TYR A 92 -15.03 -5.42 2.88
C TYR A 92 -14.50 -6.85 3.09
N LYS A 93 -15.30 -7.88 2.83
CA LYS A 93 -14.86 -9.28 2.83
C LYS A 93 -14.14 -9.69 1.54
N GLY A 94 -14.03 -8.81 0.56
CA GLY A 94 -13.53 -9.13 -0.77
C GLY A 94 -14.55 -9.84 -1.66
N SER A 95 -14.18 -10.04 -2.92
CA SER A 95 -15.04 -10.68 -3.93
C SER A 95 -15.37 -12.13 -3.56
N PRO A 96 -16.65 -12.55 -3.63
CA PRO A 96 -17.00 -13.97 -3.49
C PRO A 96 -16.30 -14.87 -4.50
N VAL A 97 -16.06 -14.40 -5.72
CA VAL A 97 -15.34 -15.14 -6.76
C VAL A 97 -13.91 -15.47 -6.29
N LEU A 98 -13.20 -14.48 -5.74
CA LEU A 98 -11.85 -14.66 -5.21
C LEU A 98 -11.84 -15.64 -4.03
N ARG A 99 -12.75 -15.46 -3.06
CA ARG A 99 -12.82 -16.35 -1.89
C ARG A 99 -13.11 -17.81 -2.28
N ASN A 100 -14.03 -18.03 -3.21
CA ASN A 100 -14.31 -19.36 -3.72
C ASN A 100 -13.10 -19.95 -4.46
N ALA A 101 -12.39 -19.17 -5.27
CA ALA A 101 -11.18 -19.62 -5.94
C ALA A 101 -10.09 -20.04 -4.94
N VAL A 102 -9.90 -19.26 -3.86
CA VAL A 102 -8.98 -19.61 -2.76
C VAL A 102 -9.40 -20.91 -2.08
N ALA A 103 -10.70 -21.10 -1.77
CA ALA A 103 -11.20 -22.34 -1.17
C ALA A 103 -10.92 -23.57 -2.06
N VAL A 104 -11.19 -23.45 -3.36
CA VAL A 104 -10.91 -24.52 -4.34
C VAL A 104 -9.40 -24.81 -4.41
N TRP A 105 -8.58 -23.78 -4.41
CA TRP A 105 -7.13 -23.92 -4.46
C TRP A 105 -6.59 -24.66 -3.21
N TYR A 106 -7.02 -24.27 -2.01
CA TYR A 106 -6.64 -24.94 -0.77
C TYR A 106 -7.07 -26.42 -0.74
N LYS A 107 -8.29 -26.71 -1.22
CA LYS A 107 -8.77 -28.08 -1.32
C LYS A 107 -7.90 -28.93 -2.25
N ASN A 108 -7.54 -28.39 -3.43
CA ASN A 108 -6.80 -29.14 -4.45
C ASN A 108 -5.32 -29.37 -4.07
N TRP A 109 -4.67 -28.37 -3.47
CA TRP A 109 -3.22 -28.42 -3.22
C TRP A 109 -2.86 -28.88 -1.80
N TYR A 110 -3.69 -28.55 -0.82
CA TYR A 110 -3.42 -28.87 0.58
C TYR A 110 -4.41 -29.87 1.18
N HIS A 111 -5.44 -30.29 0.44
CA HIS A 111 -6.53 -31.15 0.92
C HIS A 111 -7.28 -30.56 2.12
N VAL A 112 -7.29 -29.23 2.26
CA VAL A 112 -8.01 -28.49 3.29
C VAL A 112 -9.30 -27.93 2.71
N THR A 113 -10.43 -28.27 3.31
CA THR A 113 -11.73 -27.71 2.94
C THR A 113 -12.00 -26.48 3.78
N LEU A 114 -12.19 -25.33 3.12
CA LEU A 114 -12.49 -24.04 3.74
C LEU A 114 -13.86 -23.54 3.31
N ASN A 115 -14.58 -22.92 4.25
CA ASN A 115 -15.79 -22.18 3.97
C ASN A 115 -15.44 -20.78 3.44
N ALA A 116 -15.75 -20.51 2.17
CA ALA A 116 -15.41 -19.24 1.51
C ALA A 116 -16.08 -18.01 2.17
N GLU A 117 -17.19 -18.18 2.90
CA GLU A 117 -17.89 -17.06 3.53
C GLU A 117 -17.36 -16.70 4.92
N THR A 118 -16.78 -17.66 5.65
CA THR A 118 -16.44 -17.48 7.07
C THR A 118 -14.98 -17.73 7.41
N GLU A 119 -14.21 -18.38 6.52
CA GLU A 119 -12.84 -18.80 6.81
C GLU A 119 -11.81 -18.20 5.84
N ILE A 120 -12.23 -17.32 4.91
CA ILE A 120 -11.33 -16.69 3.96
C ILE A 120 -11.55 -15.17 3.98
N LEU A 121 -10.48 -14.44 4.28
CA LEU A 121 -10.41 -13.00 4.19
C LEU A 121 -9.22 -12.61 3.28
N PRO A 122 -9.47 -12.07 2.08
CA PRO A 122 -8.41 -11.54 1.23
C PRO A 122 -7.71 -10.34 1.88
N LEU A 123 -6.39 -10.29 1.76
CA LEU A 123 -5.53 -9.25 2.33
C LEU A 123 -4.67 -8.62 1.25
N ILE A 124 -4.18 -7.40 1.50
CA ILE A 124 -3.16 -6.72 0.68
C ILE A 124 -1.76 -7.19 1.12
N GLY A 125 -1.61 -8.48 1.31
CA GLY A 125 -0.39 -9.12 1.76
C GLY A 125 -0.43 -9.58 3.22
N SER A 126 0.46 -10.51 3.57
CA SER A 126 0.52 -11.15 4.89
C SER A 126 0.84 -10.20 6.05
N LYS A 127 1.55 -9.10 5.80
CA LYS A 127 1.87 -8.10 6.83
C LYS A 127 0.61 -7.45 7.41
N GLU A 128 -0.36 -7.12 6.55
CA GLU A 128 -1.66 -6.62 6.98
C GLU A 128 -2.38 -7.63 7.88
N GLY A 129 -2.38 -8.91 7.50
CA GLY A 129 -2.98 -9.97 8.30
C GLY A 129 -2.35 -10.11 9.68
N ILE A 130 -1.02 -10.05 9.78
CA ILE A 130 -0.29 -10.08 11.06
C ILE A 130 -0.72 -8.90 11.93
N MET A 131 -0.77 -7.70 11.37
CA MET A 131 -1.19 -6.50 12.10
C MET A 131 -2.64 -6.62 12.59
N HIS A 132 -3.56 -7.06 11.74
CA HIS A 132 -4.97 -7.20 12.10
C HIS A 132 -5.19 -8.27 13.18
N ILE A 133 -4.46 -9.39 13.14
CA ILE A 133 -4.50 -10.41 14.19
C ILE A 133 -4.01 -9.83 15.51
N CYS A 134 -2.89 -9.12 15.51
CA CYS A 134 -2.37 -8.47 16.70
C CYS A 134 -3.36 -7.45 17.26
N MET A 135 -3.93 -6.59 16.42
CA MET A 135 -4.94 -5.60 16.86
C MET A 135 -6.22 -6.24 17.41
N THR A 136 -6.57 -7.43 16.93
CA THR A 136 -7.82 -8.11 17.33
C THR A 136 -7.67 -8.86 18.64
N TYR A 137 -6.52 -9.47 18.89
CA TYR A 137 -6.35 -10.43 19.98
C TYR A 137 -5.39 -9.99 21.08
N LEU A 138 -4.61 -8.92 20.90
CA LEU A 138 -3.60 -8.50 21.85
C LEU A 138 -3.96 -7.17 22.55
N ASN A 139 -3.79 -7.15 23.86
CA ASN A 139 -3.90 -5.95 24.69
C ASN A 139 -2.51 -5.45 25.11
N PRO A 140 -2.38 -4.21 25.59
CA PRO A 140 -1.15 -3.76 26.22
C PRO A 140 -0.72 -4.67 27.36
N GLY A 141 0.50 -5.22 27.28
CA GLY A 141 1.04 -6.16 28.26
C GLY A 141 0.98 -7.64 27.86
N ASP A 142 0.24 -7.98 26.80
CA ASP A 142 0.26 -9.34 26.26
C ASP A 142 1.60 -9.68 25.61
N LEU A 143 1.98 -10.95 25.67
CA LEU A 143 3.26 -11.42 25.15
C LEU A 143 3.07 -12.24 23.87
N VAL A 144 3.89 -11.93 22.88
CA VAL A 144 3.95 -12.67 21.60
C VAL A 144 5.35 -13.25 21.42
N LEU A 145 5.42 -14.53 21.09
CA LEU A 145 6.69 -15.18 20.75
C LEU A 145 7.00 -14.95 19.28
N ILE A 146 8.14 -14.36 19.02
CA ILE A 146 8.67 -14.11 17.68
C ILE A 146 10.00 -14.81 17.47
N PRO A 147 10.36 -15.25 16.24
CA PRO A 147 11.66 -15.84 15.95
C PRO A 147 12.78 -14.80 16.11
N ASN A 148 13.95 -15.27 16.56
CA ASN A 148 15.16 -14.47 16.59
C ASN A 148 16.37 -15.32 16.08
N PRO A 149 16.97 -15.05 14.92
CA PRO A 149 16.62 -13.94 14.00
C PRO A 149 15.25 -14.14 13.33
N GLY A 150 14.58 -13.04 13.03
CA GLY A 150 13.23 -13.04 12.44
C GLY A 150 13.01 -11.88 11.46
N TYR A 151 11.89 -11.96 10.76
CA TYR A 151 11.53 -10.92 9.82
C TYR A 151 11.15 -9.62 10.56
N PRO A 152 11.60 -8.43 10.10
CA PRO A 152 11.40 -7.17 10.83
C PRO A 152 9.95 -6.78 11.13
N THR A 153 9.01 -7.33 10.37
CA THR A 153 7.56 -7.08 10.55
C THR A 153 7.00 -7.62 11.88
N TYR A 154 7.73 -8.54 12.56
CA TYR A 154 7.28 -9.10 13.82
C TYR A 154 7.61 -8.25 15.06
N LYS A 155 8.31 -7.12 14.87
CA LYS A 155 8.72 -6.20 15.93
C LYS A 155 7.92 -4.90 15.89
#